data_49657555e1e71f560cb0c91f93021777
#
_entry.id   49657555e1e71f560cb0c91f93021777
#
_cell.length_a   1.000
_cell.length_b   1.000
_cell.length_c   1.000
_cell.angle_alpha   90.00
_cell.angle_beta   90.00
_cell.angle_gamma   90.00
#
_symmetry.space_group_name_H-M   'P 1'
#
loop_
_entity.id
_entity.type
_entity.pdbx_description
1 polymer ?
#
loop_
_entity_poly.entity_id
_entity_poly.type
_entity_poly.pdbx_seq_one_letter_code
_entity_poly.pdbx_strand_id
1 'polypeptide(L)'
;MQVLAFCVACLCLSSVPAQGKAESQAAAPFKVVAFYSGTFDAAHIDFVKEANQWFPTAAAQNNFTYTSTNNWDNLNASYLAQFQVVLFLDDLPHSASQKAAFQTYMQNGGAWFGFHVSAFNTDPNSWSWYHNTFLATGAFKSNTWGPTTAVLKVEDRTIPSTVNLPDKFTSAVSEWYSWNNDLRTNANIKILASVDPSSFPLGSDPNQQWRSGYYPIMWTNKNYKMIYANFGHNGMNYDTNTRTSSTFASATQNKFLIDSLVWLGGGTSTPPVDPGPISPTAWYGVVNKGNAKCVDSRAAASANGTAIQQYACNNSLAQQFQFQPTSGGYVRANVRLNPAQAIDVTNVSAADNAGLQLWSYSGGNNQQWQPVDEGGGYYHFVNRNSGKCLNVPGASAADSVQLSQFTCNGSGGQSFRLTPA
;
A
#
# COMPACT_ATOMS: atom_id res chain seq x y z
N MET A 1 49.54 38.10 -66.26
CA MET A 1 49.75 37.89 -64.83
C MET A 1 48.41 37.78 -64.14
N GLN A 2 47.97 36.56 -63.94
CA GLN A 2 46.71 36.29 -63.26
C GLN A 2 47.02 36.02 -61.76
N VAL A 3 46.38 36.75 -60.85
CA VAL A 3 46.51 36.56 -59.44
C VAL A 3 45.30 35.67 -58.99
N LEU A 4 45.58 34.46 -58.52
CA LEU A 4 44.59 33.57 -57.91
C LEU A 4 44.32 34.10 -56.46
N ALA A 5 43.06 34.38 -56.13
CA ALA A 5 42.63 34.59 -54.77
C ALA A 5 42.12 33.25 -54.16
N PHE A 6 42.75 32.83 -53.07
CA PHE A 6 42.30 31.71 -52.25
C PHE A 6 41.22 32.18 -51.29
N CYS A 7 39.98 31.63 -51.41
CA CYS A 7 38.96 31.75 -50.40
C CYS A 7 39.17 30.70 -49.32
N VAL A 8 39.49 31.11 -48.08
CA VAL A 8 39.48 30.26 -46.92
C VAL A 8 38.04 30.20 -46.37
N ALA A 9 37.40 29.06 -46.49
CA ALA A 9 36.11 28.80 -45.87
C ALA A 9 36.29 28.53 -44.35
N CYS A 10 35.80 29.44 -43.54
CA CYS A 10 35.75 29.30 -42.07
C CYS A 10 34.55 28.40 -41.72
N LEU A 11 34.78 27.14 -41.31
CA LEU A 11 33.76 26.28 -40.73
C LEU A 11 33.48 26.75 -39.31
N CYS A 12 32.34 27.41 -39.07
CA CYS A 12 31.79 27.64 -37.75
C CYS A 12 31.17 26.35 -37.25
N LEU A 13 31.86 25.63 -36.35
CA LEU A 13 31.29 24.54 -35.55
C LEU A 13 30.41 25.17 -34.46
N SER A 14 29.11 25.16 -34.68
CA SER A 14 28.12 25.50 -33.66
C SER A 14 28.04 24.32 -32.64
N SER A 15 28.62 24.52 -31.46
CA SER A 15 28.43 23.64 -30.31
C SER A 15 26.97 23.73 -29.83
N VAL A 16 26.21 22.66 -30.02
CA VAL A 16 24.91 22.48 -29.39
C VAL A 16 25.15 22.26 -27.88
N PRO A 17 24.55 23.08 -26.99
CA PRO A 17 24.68 22.83 -25.58
C PRO A 17 23.96 21.51 -25.25
N ALA A 18 24.64 20.61 -24.56
CA ALA A 18 24.03 19.41 -23.99
C ALA A 18 22.91 19.85 -23.05
N GLN A 19 21.67 19.52 -23.38
CA GLN A 19 20.55 19.66 -22.46
C GLN A 19 20.80 18.72 -21.29
N GLY A 20 21.23 19.27 -20.17
CA GLY A 20 21.25 18.56 -18.90
C GLY A 20 19.85 18.03 -18.61
N LYS A 21 19.74 16.71 -18.43
CA LYS A 21 18.52 16.12 -17.85
C LYS A 21 18.30 16.81 -16.50
N ALA A 22 17.21 17.54 -16.36
CA ALA A 22 16.76 17.99 -15.06
C ALA A 22 16.51 16.74 -14.22
N GLU A 23 17.33 16.51 -13.21
CA GLU A 23 17.02 15.54 -12.16
C GLU A 23 15.69 15.94 -11.57
N SER A 24 14.70 15.06 -11.61
CA SER A 24 13.43 15.28 -10.95
C SER A 24 13.71 15.34 -9.45
N GLN A 25 13.72 16.54 -8.91
CA GLN A 25 13.87 16.75 -7.48
C GLN A 25 12.71 16.01 -6.79
N ALA A 26 13.02 15.03 -5.95
CA ALA A 26 12.03 14.30 -5.18
C ALA A 26 11.15 15.32 -4.43
N ALA A 27 9.83 15.19 -4.54
CA ALA A 27 8.92 16.07 -3.83
C ALA A 27 9.23 16.05 -2.32
N ALA A 28 9.23 17.23 -1.69
CA ALA A 28 9.45 17.33 -0.26
C ALA A 28 8.40 16.51 0.50
N PRO A 29 8.78 15.80 1.58
CA PRO A 29 7.83 15.00 2.35
C PRO A 29 6.74 15.90 2.94
N PHE A 30 5.48 15.46 2.86
CA PHE A 30 4.38 16.12 3.56
C PHE A 30 4.39 15.76 5.05
N LYS A 31 3.78 16.60 5.87
CA LYS A 31 3.80 16.47 7.33
C LYS A 31 2.45 16.02 7.85
N VAL A 32 2.46 14.99 8.67
CA VAL A 32 1.29 14.41 9.33
C VAL A 32 1.39 14.63 10.83
N VAL A 33 0.33 15.10 11.45
CA VAL A 33 0.20 15.14 12.91
C VAL A 33 -0.98 14.28 13.37
N ALA A 34 -0.76 13.47 14.40
CA ALA A 34 -1.77 12.64 15.02
C ALA A 34 -2.11 13.18 16.42
N PHE A 35 -3.40 13.37 16.67
CA PHE A 35 -3.96 13.70 17.98
C PHE A 35 -4.59 12.48 18.61
N TYR A 36 -4.36 12.26 19.91
CA TYR A 36 -4.90 11.14 20.67
C TYR A 36 -4.99 11.47 22.16
N SER A 37 -5.82 10.77 22.91
CA SER A 37 -5.82 10.84 24.37
C SER A 37 -5.12 9.64 25.00
N GLY A 38 -5.42 8.42 24.53
CA GLY A 38 -4.81 7.19 25.06
C GLY A 38 -5.16 6.92 26.54
N THR A 39 -6.38 7.32 26.96
CA THR A 39 -6.81 7.23 28.37
C THR A 39 -8.14 6.53 28.56
N PHE A 40 -8.83 6.19 27.47
CA PHE A 40 -10.15 5.61 27.51
C PHE A 40 -10.08 4.15 27.14
N ASP A 41 -10.55 3.18 27.66
CA ASP A 41 -10.55 1.74 27.35
C ASP A 41 -9.20 1.14 26.92
N ALA A 42 -8.89 -0.08 27.38
CA ALA A 42 -7.60 -0.73 27.13
C ALA A 42 -7.34 -1.02 25.63
N ALA A 43 -8.39 -1.34 24.87
CA ALA A 43 -8.28 -1.63 23.45
C ALA A 43 -7.93 -0.38 22.63
N HIS A 44 -8.50 0.76 22.96
CA HIS A 44 -8.22 2.04 22.34
C HIS A 44 -6.82 2.56 22.72
N ILE A 45 -6.45 2.44 24.01
CA ILE A 45 -5.11 2.78 24.49
C ILE A 45 -4.04 1.96 23.75
N ASP A 46 -4.28 0.67 23.56
CA ASP A 46 -3.35 -0.22 22.91
C ASP A 46 -3.25 0.05 21.39
N PHE A 47 -4.38 0.32 20.72
CA PHE A 47 -4.35 0.79 19.34
C PHE A 47 -3.51 2.06 19.16
N VAL A 48 -3.69 3.06 20.04
CA VAL A 48 -2.91 4.31 19.99
C VAL A 48 -1.42 4.05 20.14
N LYS A 49 -1.02 3.16 21.08
CA LYS A 49 0.39 2.74 21.24
C LYS A 49 0.92 2.08 19.98
N GLU A 50 0.16 1.16 19.42
CA GLU A 50 0.53 0.45 18.19
C GLU A 50 0.65 1.42 17.00
N ALA A 51 -0.30 2.33 16.81
CA ALA A 51 -0.29 3.33 15.76
C ALA A 51 0.94 4.23 15.85
N ASN A 52 1.30 4.68 17.04
CA ASN A 52 2.50 5.50 17.28
C ASN A 52 3.83 4.75 17.07
N GLN A 53 3.81 3.43 16.99
CA GLN A 53 4.96 2.61 16.59
C GLN A 53 4.96 2.35 15.08
N TRP A 54 3.78 2.12 14.49
CA TRP A 54 3.64 1.76 13.09
C TRP A 54 3.81 2.96 12.14
N PHE A 55 3.15 4.09 12.41
CA PHE A 55 3.18 5.25 11.51
C PHE A 55 4.57 5.84 11.27
N PRO A 56 5.51 5.93 12.23
CA PRO A 56 6.87 6.38 11.96
C PRO A 56 7.59 5.51 10.93
N THR A 57 7.43 4.18 11.00
CA THR A 57 8.00 3.25 10.03
C THR A 57 7.36 3.42 8.65
N ALA A 58 6.03 3.54 8.61
CA ALA A 58 5.29 3.80 7.38
C ALA A 58 5.68 5.14 6.75
N ALA A 59 5.88 6.18 7.55
CA ALA A 59 6.31 7.51 7.12
C ALA A 59 7.67 7.48 6.42
N ALA A 60 8.64 6.81 7.01
CA ALA A 60 9.99 6.67 6.44
C ALA A 60 9.98 5.96 5.06
N GLN A 61 8.98 5.11 4.80
CA GLN A 61 8.85 4.35 3.56
C GLN A 61 7.99 5.06 2.48
N ASN A 62 7.23 6.09 2.84
CA ASN A 62 6.18 6.65 1.97
C ASN A 62 6.24 8.19 1.83
N ASN A 63 7.43 8.78 1.98
CA ASN A 63 7.71 10.20 1.76
C ASN A 63 6.79 11.15 2.55
N PHE A 64 6.56 10.86 3.82
CA PHE A 64 5.96 11.81 4.76
C PHE A 64 6.67 11.80 6.12
N THR A 65 6.42 12.81 6.94
CA THR A 65 6.87 12.86 8.33
C THR A 65 5.67 12.65 9.25
N TYR A 66 5.89 11.97 10.36
CA TYR A 66 4.86 11.71 11.36
C TYR A 66 5.24 12.33 12.70
N THR A 67 4.31 13.07 13.28
CA THR A 67 4.38 13.62 14.64
C THR A 67 3.11 13.26 15.35
N SER A 68 3.16 12.97 16.66
CA SER A 68 1.96 12.73 17.45
C SER A 68 1.95 13.56 18.74
N THR A 69 0.77 13.86 19.24
CA THR A 69 0.56 14.63 20.47
C THR A 69 -0.70 14.19 21.19
N ASN A 70 -0.61 14.08 22.52
CA ASN A 70 -1.76 13.92 23.41
C ASN A 70 -2.21 15.25 24.04
N ASN A 71 -1.53 16.34 23.69
CA ASN A 71 -1.96 17.67 24.10
C ASN A 71 -2.91 18.27 23.05
N TRP A 72 -4.20 18.21 23.34
CA TRP A 72 -5.24 18.74 22.46
C TRP A 72 -5.27 20.27 22.39
N ASP A 73 -4.58 21.01 23.27
CA ASP A 73 -4.42 22.45 23.15
C ASP A 73 -3.55 22.85 21.93
N ASN A 74 -2.77 21.90 21.42
CA ASN A 74 -2.09 22.05 20.13
C ASN A 74 -3.07 22.06 18.94
N LEU A 75 -4.34 21.68 19.11
CA LEU A 75 -5.34 21.78 18.04
C LEU A 75 -5.80 23.24 17.89
N ASN A 76 -4.91 24.06 17.35
CA ASN A 76 -5.10 25.49 17.10
C ASN A 76 -4.53 25.87 15.72
N ALA A 77 -4.94 27.03 15.20
CA ALA A 77 -4.62 27.44 13.83
C ALA A 77 -3.11 27.50 13.56
N SER A 78 -2.31 28.02 14.47
CA SER A 78 -0.85 28.18 14.28
C SER A 78 -0.12 26.85 14.25
N TYR A 79 -0.54 25.89 15.07
CA TYR A 79 0.06 24.56 15.08
C TYR A 79 -0.38 23.75 13.83
N LEU A 80 -1.68 23.77 13.52
CA LEU A 80 -2.22 23.05 12.35
C LEU A 80 -1.66 23.53 11.02
N ALA A 81 -1.32 24.81 10.89
CA ALA A 81 -0.72 25.38 9.70
C ALA A 81 0.63 24.74 9.31
N GLN A 82 1.25 23.99 10.20
CA GLN A 82 2.53 23.31 9.97
C GLN A 82 2.36 21.95 9.27
N PHE A 83 1.14 21.40 9.18
CA PHE A 83 0.87 20.04 8.75
C PHE A 83 -0.12 20.00 7.59
N GLN A 84 0.09 19.08 6.67
CA GLN A 84 -0.80 18.83 5.54
C GLN A 84 -1.94 17.90 5.90
N VAL A 85 -1.71 16.96 6.84
CA VAL A 85 -2.73 15.98 7.26
C VAL A 85 -2.82 15.90 8.76
N VAL A 86 -4.04 15.90 9.28
CA VAL A 86 -4.36 15.69 10.70
C VAL A 86 -4.98 14.31 10.86
N LEU A 87 -4.47 13.50 11.77
CA LEU A 87 -5.07 12.24 12.18
C LEU A 87 -5.75 12.40 13.55
N PHE A 88 -6.94 11.81 13.70
CA PHE A 88 -7.50 11.55 15.02
C PHE A 88 -7.41 10.05 15.28
N LEU A 89 -6.52 9.68 16.21
CA LEU A 89 -6.31 8.30 16.62
C LEU A 89 -7.24 8.00 17.79
N ASP A 90 -8.42 7.48 17.46
CA ASP A 90 -9.37 6.98 18.43
C ASP A 90 -9.85 8.02 19.47
N ASP A 91 -9.94 9.27 19.05
CA ASP A 91 -10.44 10.39 19.86
C ASP A 91 -10.89 11.54 18.94
N LEU A 92 -11.46 12.60 19.53
CA LEU A 92 -11.93 13.81 18.85
C LEU A 92 -11.78 15.05 19.76
N PRO A 93 -11.85 16.29 19.20
CA PRO A 93 -11.72 17.52 19.96
C PRO A 93 -12.75 17.64 21.09
N HIS A 94 -12.30 18.06 22.28
CA HIS A 94 -13.11 18.16 23.49
C HIS A 94 -13.72 19.55 23.73
N SER A 95 -12.89 20.60 23.57
CA SER A 95 -13.31 21.98 23.86
C SER A 95 -13.93 22.69 22.64
N ALA A 96 -14.73 23.72 22.87
CA ALA A 96 -15.32 24.53 21.83
C ALA A 96 -14.24 25.20 20.92
N SER A 97 -13.12 25.63 21.52
CA SER A 97 -12.01 26.25 20.79
C SER A 97 -11.31 25.24 19.87
N GLN A 98 -11.06 24.01 20.32
CA GLN A 98 -10.48 22.94 19.53
C GLN A 98 -11.40 22.54 18.36
N LYS A 99 -12.71 22.40 18.62
CA LYS A 99 -13.74 22.12 17.60
C LYS A 99 -13.76 23.22 16.53
N ALA A 100 -13.76 24.50 16.94
CA ALA A 100 -13.73 25.62 16.02
C ALA A 100 -12.44 25.68 15.18
N ALA A 101 -11.28 25.43 15.81
CA ALA A 101 -10.00 25.41 15.11
C ALA A 101 -9.95 24.31 14.05
N PHE A 102 -10.39 23.10 14.38
CA PHE A 102 -10.45 21.99 13.43
C PHE A 102 -11.44 22.26 12.29
N GLN A 103 -12.63 22.77 12.59
CA GLN A 103 -13.61 23.12 11.57
C GLN A 103 -13.05 24.17 10.59
N THR A 104 -12.40 25.22 11.10
CA THR A 104 -11.75 26.23 10.28
C THR A 104 -10.62 25.64 9.43
N TYR A 105 -9.80 24.76 10.00
CA TYR A 105 -8.74 24.05 9.28
C TYR A 105 -9.32 23.27 8.08
N MET A 106 -10.38 22.49 8.29
CA MET A 106 -11.01 21.71 7.23
C MET A 106 -11.69 22.60 6.17
N GLN A 107 -12.35 23.68 6.58
CA GLN A 107 -12.99 24.64 5.65
C GLN A 107 -11.97 25.39 4.80
N ASN A 108 -10.75 25.57 5.29
CA ASN A 108 -9.64 26.17 4.55
C ASN A 108 -8.84 25.17 3.70
N GLY A 109 -9.38 23.96 3.47
CA GLY A 109 -8.74 22.95 2.61
C GLY A 109 -7.73 22.04 3.31
N GLY A 110 -7.72 22.01 4.63
CA GLY A 110 -6.97 21.04 5.41
C GLY A 110 -7.41 19.60 5.12
N ALA A 111 -6.56 18.62 5.42
CA ALA A 111 -6.85 17.22 5.21
C ALA A 111 -6.89 16.44 6.53
N TRP A 112 -7.80 15.46 6.60
CA TRP A 112 -8.02 14.69 7.83
C TRP A 112 -8.24 13.21 7.57
N PHE A 113 -7.74 12.38 8.49
CA PHE A 113 -8.05 10.96 8.56
C PHE A 113 -8.45 10.58 9.99
N GLY A 114 -9.64 10.05 10.16
CA GLY A 114 -10.18 9.64 11.46
C GLY A 114 -10.31 8.13 11.60
N PHE A 115 -10.01 7.68 12.81
CA PHE A 115 -10.09 6.28 13.20
C PHE A 115 -11.18 6.12 14.27
N HIS A 116 -11.98 5.08 14.14
CA HIS A 116 -12.89 4.49 15.12
C HIS A 116 -13.64 5.54 15.98
N VAL A 117 -13.25 5.76 17.25
CA VAL A 117 -13.89 6.68 18.18
C VAL A 117 -13.91 8.13 17.67
N SER A 118 -13.06 8.49 16.71
CA SER A 118 -13.12 9.84 16.15
C SER A 118 -14.48 10.21 15.54
N ALA A 119 -15.34 9.22 15.24
CA ALA A 119 -16.71 9.46 14.79
C ALA A 119 -17.76 9.17 15.87
N PHE A 120 -17.38 8.61 17.02
CA PHE A 120 -18.33 8.24 18.07
C PHE A 120 -19.01 9.47 18.68
N ASN A 121 -20.32 9.41 18.84
CA ASN A 121 -21.09 10.38 19.59
C ASN A 121 -22.46 9.82 19.96
N THR A 122 -23.02 10.29 21.05
CA THR A 122 -24.40 10.01 21.48
C THR A 122 -25.35 11.20 21.31
N ASP A 123 -24.79 12.41 21.09
CA ASP A 123 -25.52 13.63 20.76
C ASP A 123 -24.88 14.35 19.58
N PRO A 124 -25.42 14.19 18.34
CA PRO A 124 -24.86 14.81 17.16
C PRO A 124 -24.95 16.34 17.18
N ASN A 125 -25.79 16.94 18.04
CA ASN A 125 -25.90 18.40 18.17
C ASN A 125 -24.75 19.00 18.98
N SER A 126 -24.02 18.20 19.78
CA SER A 126 -22.84 18.65 20.55
C SER A 126 -21.75 19.23 19.66
N TRP A 127 -21.70 18.81 18.39
CA TRP A 127 -20.89 19.36 17.30
C TRP A 127 -21.53 19.09 15.95
N SER A 128 -22.64 19.77 15.67
CA SER A 128 -23.54 19.48 14.54
C SER A 128 -22.82 19.48 13.19
N TRP A 129 -21.92 20.45 12.96
CA TRP A 129 -21.14 20.47 11.73
C TRP A 129 -20.35 19.15 11.53
N TYR A 130 -19.69 18.65 12.59
CA TYR A 130 -18.86 17.46 12.49
C TYR A 130 -19.68 16.19 12.24
N HIS A 131 -20.72 15.97 13.04
CA HIS A 131 -21.50 14.74 13.01
C HIS A 131 -22.54 14.71 11.89
N ASN A 132 -23.18 15.85 11.57
CA ASN A 132 -24.27 15.89 10.60
C ASN A 132 -23.85 16.32 9.18
N THR A 133 -22.76 17.12 9.05
CA THR A 133 -22.30 17.63 7.76
C THR A 133 -20.98 16.99 7.33
N PHE A 134 -19.97 16.98 8.18
CA PHE A 134 -18.62 16.51 7.83
C PHE A 134 -18.54 14.99 7.74
N LEU A 135 -18.94 14.27 8.80
CA LEU A 135 -19.03 12.80 8.82
C LEU A 135 -20.36 12.29 8.25
N ALA A 136 -21.42 13.05 8.42
CA ALA A 136 -22.80 12.74 8.03
C ALA A 136 -23.43 11.55 8.79
N THR A 137 -22.80 11.05 9.83
CA THR A 137 -23.22 9.85 10.58
C THR A 137 -24.47 10.05 11.43
N GLY A 138 -24.78 11.31 11.83
CA GLY A 138 -25.70 11.52 12.93
C GLY A 138 -25.11 10.95 14.21
N ALA A 139 -25.93 10.27 15.03
CA ALA A 139 -25.45 9.60 16.24
C ALA A 139 -24.94 8.18 15.97
N PHE A 140 -24.07 7.69 16.83
CA PHE A 140 -23.76 6.29 16.98
C PHE A 140 -25.05 5.50 17.32
N LYS A 141 -25.22 4.35 16.68
CA LYS A 141 -26.40 3.50 16.86
C LYS A 141 -26.10 2.22 17.64
N SER A 142 -25.08 1.50 17.22
CA SER A 142 -24.64 0.24 17.85
C SER A 142 -23.26 -0.18 17.32
N ASN A 143 -22.66 -1.14 17.98
CA ASN A 143 -21.41 -1.79 17.59
C ASN A 143 -21.55 -3.32 17.56
N THR A 144 -20.51 -3.98 17.04
CA THR A 144 -20.38 -5.44 17.05
C THR A 144 -19.77 -5.91 18.37
N TRP A 145 -20.19 -5.50 19.48
CA TRP A 145 -19.60 -5.81 20.77
C TRP A 145 -18.73 -7.10 20.79
N GLY A 146 -17.47 -6.94 21.15
CA GLY A 146 -16.43 -7.95 20.93
C GLY A 146 -15.74 -7.79 19.58
N PRO A 147 -14.45 -7.36 19.60
CA PRO A 147 -13.70 -7.11 18.37
C PRO A 147 -13.57 -8.36 17.50
N THR A 148 -13.73 -8.20 16.18
CA THR A 148 -13.64 -9.28 15.20
C THR A 148 -13.18 -8.75 13.84
N THR A 149 -12.76 -9.64 12.94
CA THR A 149 -12.52 -9.32 11.54
C THR A 149 -13.83 -9.11 10.79
N ALA A 150 -13.79 -8.37 9.69
CA ALA A 150 -14.89 -8.25 8.74
C ALA A 150 -14.38 -8.49 7.31
N VAL A 151 -15.22 -9.08 6.46
CA VAL A 151 -15.00 -9.03 5.02
C VAL A 151 -15.56 -7.71 4.54
N LEU A 152 -14.71 -6.86 3.98
CA LEU A 152 -15.09 -5.57 3.43
C LEU A 152 -15.20 -5.66 1.91
N LYS A 153 -16.33 -5.16 1.37
CA LYS A 153 -16.57 -4.97 -0.05
C LYS A 153 -16.17 -3.54 -0.42
N VAL A 154 -15.28 -3.38 -1.39
CA VAL A 154 -14.89 -2.08 -1.93
C VAL A 154 -15.99 -1.59 -2.86
N GLU A 155 -16.57 -0.42 -2.56
CA GLU A 155 -17.71 0.16 -3.27
C GLU A 155 -17.30 1.20 -4.31
N ASP A 156 -16.24 1.95 -4.04
CA ASP A 156 -15.73 2.98 -4.94
C ASP A 156 -14.23 2.82 -5.17
N ARG A 157 -13.82 2.86 -6.44
CA ARG A 157 -12.43 2.75 -6.88
C ARG A 157 -11.98 3.95 -7.71
N THR A 158 -12.68 5.06 -7.59
CA THR A 158 -12.38 6.26 -8.37
C THR A 158 -11.39 7.18 -7.68
N ILE A 159 -11.01 6.89 -6.44
CA ILE A 159 -10.02 7.68 -5.70
C ILE A 159 -8.74 6.86 -5.44
N PRO A 160 -7.60 7.54 -5.29
CA PRO A 160 -6.31 6.87 -5.08
C PRO A 160 -6.27 5.89 -3.91
N SER A 161 -7.01 6.17 -2.84
CA SER A 161 -7.05 5.31 -1.65
C SER A 161 -7.59 3.90 -1.91
N THR A 162 -8.42 3.72 -2.93
CA THR A 162 -9.17 2.48 -3.17
C THR A 162 -8.96 1.88 -4.55
N VAL A 163 -8.37 2.63 -5.49
CA VAL A 163 -8.20 2.21 -6.89
C VAL A 163 -7.47 0.86 -7.01
N ASN A 164 -6.54 0.59 -6.10
CA ASN A 164 -5.71 -0.62 -6.11
C ASN A 164 -6.14 -1.68 -5.08
N LEU A 165 -7.29 -1.53 -4.44
CA LEU A 165 -7.80 -2.55 -3.52
C LEU A 165 -8.50 -3.69 -4.29
N PRO A 166 -8.48 -4.93 -3.82
CA PRO A 166 -9.30 -6.01 -4.36
C PRO A 166 -10.79 -5.71 -4.14
N ASP A 167 -11.69 -6.41 -4.87
CA ASP A 167 -13.15 -6.22 -4.72
C ASP A 167 -13.63 -6.44 -3.30
N LYS A 168 -13.00 -7.38 -2.62
CA LYS A 168 -13.23 -7.70 -1.22
C LYS A 168 -11.91 -8.02 -0.53
N PHE A 169 -11.81 -7.71 0.74
CA PHE A 169 -10.69 -8.12 1.57
C PHE A 169 -11.13 -8.32 3.02
N THR A 170 -10.40 -9.16 3.74
CA THR A 170 -10.58 -9.33 5.18
C THR A 170 -9.79 -8.25 5.92
N SER A 171 -10.47 -7.50 6.78
CA SER A 171 -9.85 -6.49 7.64
C SER A 171 -9.00 -7.13 8.74
N ALA A 172 -8.19 -6.34 9.40
CA ALA A 172 -7.74 -6.64 10.77
C ALA A 172 -8.94 -6.63 11.73
N VAL A 173 -8.72 -7.13 12.95
CA VAL A 173 -9.73 -7.11 14.00
C VAL A 173 -10.04 -5.66 14.38
N SER A 174 -11.33 -5.35 14.54
CA SER A 174 -11.82 -4.09 15.09
C SER A 174 -13.22 -4.28 15.68
N GLU A 175 -13.71 -3.29 16.40
CA GLU A 175 -15.09 -3.17 16.81
C GLU A 175 -15.83 -2.32 15.78
N TRP A 176 -16.87 -2.88 15.16
CA TRP A 176 -17.54 -2.24 14.03
C TRP A 176 -18.73 -1.40 14.51
N TYR A 177 -18.82 -0.14 14.05
CA TYR A 177 -19.89 0.79 14.38
C TYR A 177 -20.97 0.84 13.31
N SER A 178 -22.21 1.10 13.75
CA SER A 178 -23.32 1.52 12.91
C SER A 178 -23.84 2.89 13.32
N TRP A 179 -24.52 3.57 12.40
CA TRP A 179 -24.91 4.96 12.52
C TRP A 179 -26.42 5.12 12.38
N ASN A 180 -26.97 6.19 12.96
CA ASN A 180 -28.39 6.48 12.80
C ASN A 180 -28.73 6.93 11.39
N ASN A 181 -27.86 7.65 10.71
CA ASN A 181 -28.06 8.08 9.33
C ASN A 181 -27.66 6.99 8.35
N ASP A 182 -28.44 6.81 7.29
CA ASP A 182 -27.99 6.05 6.11
C ASP A 182 -27.11 6.96 5.24
N LEU A 183 -25.82 6.73 5.27
CA LEU A 183 -24.83 7.55 4.54
C LEU A 183 -25.06 7.56 3.02
N ARG A 184 -25.75 6.55 2.46
CA ARG A 184 -26.08 6.48 1.02
C ARG A 184 -27.05 7.56 0.57
N THR A 185 -27.86 8.08 1.50
CA THR A 185 -28.83 9.14 1.19
C THR A 185 -28.20 10.53 1.08
N ASN A 186 -26.95 10.69 1.51
CA ASN A 186 -26.22 11.95 1.42
C ASN A 186 -25.36 11.99 0.15
N ALA A 187 -25.75 12.81 -0.83
CA ALA A 187 -25.06 12.95 -2.10
C ALA A 187 -23.58 13.41 -1.99
N ASN A 188 -23.22 14.03 -0.86
CA ASN A 188 -21.85 14.48 -0.61
C ASN A 188 -20.95 13.36 -0.06
N ILE A 189 -21.52 12.28 0.44
CA ILE A 189 -20.75 11.14 0.96
C ILE A 189 -20.47 10.16 -0.18
N LYS A 190 -19.25 9.68 -0.22
CA LYS A 190 -18.81 8.59 -1.09
C LYS A 190 -18.36 7.44 -0.20
N ILE A 191 -19.10 6.34 -0.22
CA ILE A 191 -18.74 5.12 0.50
C ILE A 191 -17.58 4.46 -0.25
N LEU A 192 -16.49 4.17 0.45
CA LEU A 192 -15.30 3.52 -0.09
C LEU A 192 -15.37 2.02 0.11
N ALA A 193 -15.79 1.58 1.30
CA ALA A 193 -16.07 0.18 1.56
C ALA A 193 -17.16 0.02 2.64
N SER A 194 -17.90 -1.08 2.52
CA SER A 194 -18.90 -1.53 3.49
C SER A 194 -18.65 -2.98 3.88
N VAL A 195 -19.30 -3.43 4.96
CA VAL A 195 -19.33 -4.87 5.28
C VAL A 195 -19.97 -5.64 4.12
N ASP A 196 -19.31 -6.71 3.68
CA ASP A 196 -19.86 -7.58 2.63
C ASP A 196 -21.17 -8.22 3.08
N PRO A 197 -22.29 -8.05 2.33
CA PRO A 197 -23.59 -8.60 2.70
C PRO A 197 -23.64 -10.13 2.85
N SER A 198 -22.66 -10.85 2.28
CA SER A 198 -22.57 -12.31 2.40
C SER A 198 -21.83 -12.76 3.67
N SER A 199 -21.21 -11.84 4.43
CA SER A 199 -20.35 -12.18 5.58
C SER A 199 -20.38 -11.06 6.62
N PHE A 200 -21.35 -11.12 7.53
CA PHE A 200 -21.40 -10.16 8.64
C PHE A 200 -20.45 -10.57 9.75
N PRO A 201 -19.70 -9.61 10.33
CA PRO A 201 -18.86 -9.89 11.47
C PRO A 201 -19.71 -10.29 12.67
N LEU A 202 -19.37 -11.42 13.29
CA LEU A 202 -20.01 -11.90 14.51
C LEU A 202 -19.08 -11.56 15.68
N GLY A 203 -19.42 -10.51 16.42
CA GLY A 203 -18.77 -10.22 17.70
C GLY A 203 -19.05 -11.30 18.73
N SER A 204 -18.46 -11.17 19.91
CA SER A 204 -18.64 -12.10 21.02
C SER A 204 -19.97 -11.92 21.78
N ASP A 205 -20.72 -10.82 21.52
CA ASP A 205 -22.02 -10.59 22.16
C ASP A 205 -23.11 -11.50 21.55
N PRO A 206 -23.72 -12.40 22.33
CA PRO A 206 -24.82 -13.23 21.84
C PRO A 206 -26.06 -12.46 21.45
N ASN A 207 -26.22 -11.22 21.93
CA ASN A 207 -27.33 -10.32 21.59
C ASN A 207 -27.07 -9.46 20.36
N GLN A 208 -25.93 -9.57 19.74
CA GLN A 208 -25.59 -8.83 18.54
C GLN A 208 -26.61 -9.03 17.44
N GLN A 209 -27.11 -7.91 16.88
CA GLN A 209 -28.16 -7.92 15.85
C GLN A 209 -27.65 -7.71 14.42
N TRP A 210 -26.34 -7.66 14.22
CA TRP A 210 -25.72 -7.47 12.90
C TRP A 210 -25.78 -8.75 12.06
N ARG A 211 -26.97 -9.13 11.65
CA ARG A 211 -27.22 -10.33 10.81
C ARG A 211 -27.53 -9.98 9.37
N SER A 212 -27.95 -8.74 9.13
CA SER A 212 -28.28 -8.19 7.83
C SER A 212 -28.23 -6.67 7.89
N GLY A 213 -28.16 -5.98 6.76
CA GLY A 213 -28.15 -4.54 6.68
C GLY A 213 -27.01 -4.00 5.82
N TYR A 214 -26.82 -2.70 5.86
CA TYR A 214 -25.77 -2.00 5.15
C TYR A 214 -24.92 -1.21 6.14
N TYR A 215 -23.64 -1.54 6.24
CA TYR A 215 -22.75 -0.98 7.22
C TYR A 215 -21.49 -0.40 6.54
N PRO A 216 -21.47 0.91 6.27
CA PRO A 216 -20.30 1.59 5.72
C PRO A 216 -19.19 1.65 6.79
N ILE A 217 -18.00 1.24 6.41
CA ILE A 217 -16.82 1.18 7.29
C ILE A 217 -15.79 2.23 6.90
N MET A 218 -15.70 2.55 5.60
CA MET A 218 -14.77 3.53 5.06
C MET A 218 -15.52 4.47 4.13
N TRP A 219 -15.35 5.80 4.31
CA TRP A 219 -15.95 6.80 3.43
C TRP A 219 -15.17 8.11 3.39
N THR A 220 -15.51 8.93 2.39
CA THR A 220 -15.05 10.31 2.23
C THR A 220 -16.23 11.25 1.98
N ASN A 221 -16.02 12.53 2.24
CA ASN A 221 -16.97 13.60 1.92
C ASN A 221 -16.42 14.45 0.77
N LYS A 222 -17.19 14.59 -0.31
CA LYS A 222 -16.76 15.30 -1.54
C LYS A 222 -16.44 16.78 -1.31
N ASN A 223 -16.96 17.38 -0.25
CA ASN A 223 -16.75 18.78 0.09
C ASN A 223 -15.49 19.02 0.92
N TYR A 224 -14.86 17.95 1.43
CA TYR A 224 -13.71 18.03 2.32
C TYR A 224 -12.66 16.99 1.93
N LYS A 225 -11.40 17.32 2.14
CA LYS A 225 -10.30 16.39 1.97
C LYS A 225 -10.16 15.50 3.19
N MET A 226 -11.01 14.48 3.27
CA MET A 226 -11.11 13.64 4.46
C MET A 226 -11.35 12.17 4.16
N ILE A 227 -10.91 11.32 5.05
CA ILE A 227 -11.29 9.91 5.13
C ILE A 227 -11.64 9.58 6.57
N TYR A 228 -12.67 8.78 6.74
CA TYR A 228 -12.91 8.05 7.97
C TYR A 228 -12.82 6.54 7.69
N ALA A 229 -12.21 5.81 8.62
CA ALA A 229 -12.20 4.34 8.61
C ALA A 229 -12.45 3.82 10.03
N ASN A 230 -13.37 2.87 10.17
CA ASN A 230 -13.73 2.29 11.45
C ASN A 230 -12.73 1.20 11.90
N PHE A 231 -11.43 1.50 11.79
CA PHE A 231 -10.32 0.71 12.31
C PHE A 231 -9.77 1.36 13.57
N GLY A 232 -9.26 0.60 14.53
CA GLY A 232 -8.59 1.16 15.69
C GLY A 232 -9.07 0.63 17.05
N HIS A 233 -9.72 -0.55 17.07
CA HIS A 233 -10.07 -1.24 18.30
C HIS A 233 -9.40 -2.61 18.31
N ASN A 234 -8.31 -2.74 19.06
CA ASN A 234 -7.61 -4.03 19.18
C ASN A 234 -8.39 -5.03 20.04
N GLY A 235 -8.27 -6.31 19.74
CA GLY A 235 -8.71 -7.36 20.67
C GLY A 235 -7.82 -7.37 21.90
N MET A 236 -8.44 -7.45 23.09
CA MET A 236 -7.76 -7.46 24.37
C MET A 236 -8.21 -8.64 25.23
N ASN A 237 -7.28 -9.20 25.98
CA ASN A 237 -7.60 -9.93 27.19
C ASN A 237 -7.62 -8.88 28.33
N TYR A 238 -8.80 -8.53 28.80
CA TYR A 238 -8.97 -7.49 29.83
C TYR A 238 -8.51 -7.94 31.22
N ASP A 239 -8.50 -9.24 31.51
CA ASP A 239 -8.03 -9.75 32.81
C ASP A 239 -6.52 -9.58 32.98
N THR A 240 -5.78 -9.76 31.89
CA THR A 240 -4.31 -9.62 31.88
C THR A 240 -3.84 -8.30 31.29
N ASN A 241 -4.75 -7.47 30.77
CA ASN A 241 -4.46 -6.26 30.01
C ASN A 241 -3.47 -6.52 28.86
N THR A 242 -3.67 -7.62 28.14
CA THR A 242 -2.79 -8.07 27.06
C THR A 242 -3.50 -8.01 25.72
N ARG A 243 -2.85 -7.39 24.70
CA ARG A 243 -3.35 -7.36 23.35
C ARG A 243 -3.40 -8.75 22.72
N THR A 244 -4.51 -9.05 22.02
CA THR A 244 -4.74 -10.32 21.31
C THR A 244 -4.84 -10.19 19.80
N SER A 245 -4.89 -8.93 19.28
CA SER A 245 -4.89 -8.66 17.83
C SER A 245 -4.06 -7.42 17.51
N SER A 246 -3.90 -7.12 16.22
CA SER A 246 -3.20 -5.93 15.74
C SER A 246 -4.04 -5.27 14.63
N THR A 247 -4.30 -3.97 14.76
CA THR A 247 -4.96 -3.17 13.72
C THR A 247 -4.17 -3.17 12.41
N PHE A 248 -2.85 -3.32 12.48
CA PHE A 248 -1.98 -3.30 11.29
C PHE A 248 -1.59 -4.69 10.78
N ALA A 249 -2.36 -5.74 11.15
CA ALA A 249 -2.09 -7.11 10.71
C ALA A 249 -2.50 -7.38 9.24
N SER A 250 -3.43 -6.61 8.67
CA SER A 250 -3.90 -6.78 7.28
C SER A 250 -3.10 -5.93 6.32
N ALA A 251 -2.32 -6.55 5.43
CA ALA A 251 -1.52 -5.84 4.43
C ALA A 251 -2.39 -4.99 3.49
N THR A 252 -3.56 -5.49 3.08
CA THR A 252 -4.51 -4.76 2.24
C THR A 252 -5.09 -3.54 2.95
N GLN A 253 -5.42 -3.68 4.24
CA GLN A 253 -5.85 -2.55 5.06
C GLN A 253 -4.72 -1.52 5.21
N ASN A 254 -3.48 -1.95 5.46
CA ASN A 254 -2.32 -1.06 5.57
C ASN A 254 -2.08 -0.31 4.25
N LYS A 255 -2.27 -0.97 3.10
CA LYS A 255 -2.19 -0.30 1.81
C LYS A 255 -3.23 0.81 1.69
N PHE A 256 -4.48 0.56 2.08
CA PHE A 256 -5.51 1.59 2.12
C PHE A 256 -5.10 2.78 3.01
N LEU A 257 -4.56 2.52 4.21
CA LEU A 257 -4.13 3.57 5.12
C LEU A 257 -3.03 4.45 4.50
N ILE A 258 -2.02 3.84 3.89
CA ILE A 258 -0.92 4.55 3.24
C ILE A 258 -1.41 5.34 2.02
N ASP A 259 -2.14 4.72 1.10
CA ASP A 259 -2.65 5.37 -0.10
C ASP A 259 -3.57 6.55 0.27
N SER A 260 -4.33 6.41 1.34
CA SER A 260 -5.17 7.48 1.89
C SER A 260 -4.35 8.66 2.40
N LEU A 261 -3.29 8.41 3.17
CA LEU A 261 -2.42 9.47 3.68
C LEU A 261 -1.69 10.20 2.55
N VAL A 262 -1.18 9.47 1.57
CA VAL A 262 -0.50 10.04 0.40
C VAL A 262 -1.49 10.93 -0.38
N TRP A 263 -2.71 10.47 -0.63
CA TRP A 263 -3.75 11.26 -1.27
C TRP A 263 -4.10 12.51 -0.46
N LEU A 264 -4.31 12.37 0.85
CA LEU A 264 -4.60 13.47 1.76
C LEU A 264 -3.45 14.47 1.86
N GLY A 265 -2.20 14.02 1.81
CA GLY A 265 -1.01 14.86 1.88
C GLY A 265 -0.79 15.76 0.65
N GLY A 266 -1.61 15.64 -0.40
CA GLY A 266 -1.43 16.40 -1.64
C GLY A 266 -0.31 15.85 -2.51
N GLY A 267 0.28 14.74 -2.10
CA GLY A 267 1.00 13.91 -3.04
C GLY A 267 0.02 13.53 -4.14
N THR A 268 0.40 13.72 -5.40
CA THR A 268 -0.05 12.73 -6.34
C THR A 268 0.39 11.43 -5.69
N SER A 269 -0.55 10.62 -5.25
CA SER A 269 -0.25 9.21 -5.16
C SER A 269 0.15 8.86 -6.59
N THR A 270 1.45 8.96 -6.90
CA THR A 270 2.01 7.83 -7.55
C THR A 270 1.77 6.75 -6.52
N PRO A 271 0.83 5.86 -6.77
CA PRO A 271 0.78 4.62 -6.03
C PRO A 271 2.25 4.19 -5.95
N PRO A 272 2.77 3.61 -4.83
CA PRO A 272 3.87 2.70 -5.02
C PRO A 272 3.34 1.90 -6.17
N VAL A 273 3.93 2.07 -7.37
CA VAL A 273 3.34 1.57 -8.59
C VAL A 273 2.94 0.16 -8.20
N ASP A 274 1.64 -0.03 -7.81
CA ASP A 274 1.05 -1.32 -8.00
C ASP A 274 1.37 -1.49 -9.46
N PRO A 275 2.32 -2.33 -9.85
CA PRO A 275 2.45 -2.66 -11.23
C PRO A 275 1.09 -3.27 -11.51
N GLY A 276 0.12 -2.42 -11.86
CA GLY A 276 -1.13 -2.82 -12.43
C GLY A 276 -0.85 -3.98 -13.35
N PRO A 277 -1.74 -4.84 -13.76
CA PRO A 277 -1.40 -6.16 -14.30
C PRO A 277 -0.08 -6.07 -15.05
N ILE A 278 0.97 -6.72 -14.54
CA ILE A 278 2.39 -6.57 -14.91
C ILE A 278 2.49 -6.16 -16.37
N SER A 279 2.92 -4.93 -16.66
CA SER A 279 2.89 -4.42 -18.04
C SER A 279 3.75 -5.32 -18.94
N PRO A 280 3.19 -5.91 -19.99
CA PRO A 280 3.95 -6.81 -20.85
C PRO A 280 5.04 -6.10 -21.66
N THR A 281 5.06 -4.79 -21.66
CA THR A 281 6.02 -3.95 -22.39
C THR A 281 7.07 -3.29 -21.49
N ALA A 282 6.83 -3.25 -20.17
CA ALA A 282 7.77 -2.64 -19.22
C ALA A 282 8.86 -3.63 -18.78
N TRP A 283 10.00 -3.07 -18.38
CA TRP A 283 11.10 -3.79 -17.74
C TRP A 283 11.09 -3.53 -16.24
N TYR A 284 11.39 -4.57 -15.47
CA TYR A 284 11.34 -4.51 -14.00
C TYR A 284 12.61 -5.10 -13.39
N GLY A 285 13.13 -4.43 -12.36
CA GLY A 285 13.95 -5.07 -11.35
C GLY A 285 13.09 -5.98 -10.49
N VAL A 286 13.56 -7.16 -10.15
CA VAL A 286 12.84 -8.16 -9.34
C VAL A 286 13.56 -8.30 -8.00
N VAL A 287 13.03 -7.66 -6.95
CA VAL A 287 13.72 -7.48 -5.66
C VAL A 287 13.11 -8.40 -4.60
N ASN A 288 13.93 -9.26 -4.00
CA ASN A 288 13.47 -10.17 -2.96
C ASN A 288 13.09 -9.44 -1.67
N LYS A 289 11.95 -9.80 -1.07
CA LYS A 289 11.41 -9.19 0.14
C LYS A 289 12.26 -9.48 1.38
N GLY A 290 12.82 -10.68 1.45
CA GLY A 290 13.52 -11.15 2.65
C GLY A 290 14.90 -10.52 2.85
N ASN A 291 15.58 -10.10 1.76
CA ASN A 291 16.98 -9.65 1.82
C ASN A 291 17.29 -8.43 0.94
N ALA A 292 16.29 -7.87 0.24
CA ALA A 292 16.41 -6.71 -0.66
C ALA A 292 17.42 -6.88 -1.82
N LYS A 293 17.79 -8.11 -2.20
CA LYS A 293 18.63 -8.39 -3.36
C LYS A 293 17.81 -8.58 -4.62
N CYS A 294 18.42 -8.33 -5.77
CA CYS A 294 17.83 -8.45 -7.09
C CYS A 294 18.04 -9.83 -7.69
N VAL A 295 17.02 -10.33 -8.41
CA VAL A 295 17.16 -11.45 -9.33
C VAL A 295 18.11 -11.01 -10.46
N ASP A 296 19.08 -11.86 -10.79
CA ASP A 296 20.23 -11.48 -11.61
C ASP A 296 20.62 -12.64 -12.52
N SER A 297 20.95 -12.34 -13.76
CA SER A 297 21.61 -13.28 -14.65
C SER A 297 23.09 -13.30 -14.37
N ARG A 298 23.60 -14.45 -13.90
CA ARG A 298 24.97 -14.60 -13.41
C ARG A 298 26.01 -14.08 -14.44
N ALA A 299 26.94 -13.25 -13.93
CA ALA A 299 28.01 -12.63 -14.70
C ALA A 299 27.52 -11.82 -15.92
N ALA A 300 26.29 -11.31 -15.90
CA ALA A 300 25.64 -10.64 -17.02
C ALA A 300 25.69 -11.48 -18.32
N ALA A 301 25.69 -12.81 -18.21
CA ALA A 301 25.63 -13.71 -19.34
C ALA A 301 24.16 -13.95 -19.77
N SER A 302 23.96 -14.32 -21.05
CA SER A 302 22.62 -14.58 -21.60
C SER A 302 22.55 -15.86 -22.43
N ALA A 303 23.53 -16.74 -22.30
CA ALA A 303 23.53 -18.05 -22.97
C ALA A 303 22.56 -19.03 -22.29
N ASN A 304 22.11 -20.04 -23.02
CA ASN A 304 21.38 -21.17 -22.42
C ASN A 304 22.20 -21.81 -21.29
N GLY A 305 21.56 -22.10 -20.17
CA GLY A 305 22.20 -22.66 -18.97
C GLY A 305 22.82 -21.62 -18.04
N THR A 306 22.78 -20.31 -18.36
CA THR A 306 23.22 -19.26 -17.42
C THR A 306 22.36 -19.30 -16.17
N ALA A 307 22.98 -19.47 -15.00
CA ALA A 307 22.25 -19.52 -13.74
C ALA A 307 21.53 -18.19 -13.44
N ILE A 308 20.31 -18.29 -12.99
CA ILE A 308 19.59 -17.17 -12.36
C ILE A 308 19.95 -17.19 -10.88
N GLN A 309 20.45 -16.08 -10.38
CA GLN A 309 20.93 -15.90 -9.01
C GLN A 309 20.31 -14.68 -8.35
N GLN A 310 20.55 -14.47 -7.07
CA GLN A 310 20.42 -13.17 -6.46
C GLN A 310 21.77 -12.45 -6.39
N TYR A 311 21.74 -11.14 -6.50
CA TYR A 311 22.91 -10.29 -6.37
C TYR A 311 22.53 -8.91 -5.81
N ALA A 312 23.50 -8.16 -5.26
CA ALA A 312 23.27 -6.77 -4.87
C ALA A 312 22.67 -5.99 -6.05
N CYS A 313 21.59 -5.23 -5.81
CA CYS A 313 20.92 -4.47 -6.86
C CYS A 313 21.86 -3.40 -7.45
N ASN A 314 22.11 -3.44 -8.76
CA ASN A 314 23.01 -2.54 -9.47
C ASN A 314 22.41 -1.94 -10.73
N ASN A 315 21.13 -2.18 -10.96
CA ASN A 315 20.33 -1.67 -12.09
C ASN A 315 20.89 -2.01 -13.49
N SER A 316 21.73 -3.06 -13.59
CA SER A 316 22.25 -3.55 -14.88
C SER A 316 21.16 -4.26 -15.69
N LEU A 317 21.39 -4.42 -17.00
CA LEU A 317 20.47 -5.18 -17.88
C LEU A 317 20.31 -6.65 -17.44
N ALA A 318 21.26 -7.20 -16.68
CA ALA A 318 21.20 -8.54 -16.12
C ALA A 318 20.14 -8.68 -15.01
N GLN A 319 19.69 -7.57 -14.43
CA GLN A 319 18.71 -7.51 -13.35
C GLN A 319 17.36 -6.98 -13.80
N GLN A 320 17.17 -6.82 -15.12
CA GLN A 320 15.94 -6.28 -15.68
C GLN A 320 15.19 -7.36 -16.46
N PHE A 321 13.93 -7.57 -16.06
CA PHE A 321 13.08 -8.63 -16.61
C PHE A 321 11.77 -8.05 -17.14
N GLN A 322 11.27 -8.63 -18.23
CA GLN A 322 9.97 -8.32 -18.81
C GLN A 322 9.08 -9.55 -18.70
N PHE A 323 7.84 -9.35 -18.27
CA PHE A 323 6.87 -10.41 -18.04
C PHE A 323 5.84 -10.41 -19.16
N GLN A 324 6.03 -11.26 -20.16
CA GLN A 324 5.14 -11.35 -21.31
C GLN A 324 4.05 -12.40 -21.09
N PRO A 325 2.75 -12.05 -21.28
CA PRO A 325 1.66 -12.99 -21.10
C PRO A 325 1.79 -14.24 -21.98
N THR A 326 1.41 -15.36 -21.41
CA THR A 326 1.15 -16.63 -22.10
C THR A 326 -0.31 -17.04 -21.85
N SER A 327 -0.69 -18.27 -22.15
CA SER A 327 -2.06 -18.72 -21.92
C SER A 327 -2.37 -18.98 -20.43
N GLY A 328 -3.63 -18.75 -20.02
CA GLY A 328 -4.12 -19.17 -18.69
C GLY A 328 -3.61 -18.32 -17.51
N GLY A 329 -3.28 -17.03 -17.73
CA GLY A 329 -2.81 -16.15 -16.65
C GLY A 329 -1.33 -16.31 -16.28
N TYR A 330 -0.58 -17.09 -17.06
CA TYR A 330 0.87 -17.26 -16.89
C TYR A 330 1.63 -16.22 -17.72
N VAL A 331 2.89 -15.98 -17.32
CA VAL A 331 3.84 -15.12 -18.02
C VAL A 331 5.16 -15.87 -18.25
N ARG A 332 5.91 -15.46 -19.28
CA ARG A 332 7.33 -15.75 -19.37
C ARG A 332 8.13 -14.55 -18.86
N ALA A 333 9.17 -14.77 -18.08
CA ALA A 333 10.05 -13.73 -17.56
C ALA A 333 11.33 -13.66 -18.42
N ASN A 334 11.40 -12.70 -19.33
CA ASN A 334 12.53 -12.52 -20.24
C ASN A 334 13.57 -11.59 -19.63
N VAL A 335 14.87 -11.89 -19.79
CA VAL A 335 15.94 -10.99 -19.37
C VAL A 335 16.22 -9.92 -20.42
N ARG A 336 16.50 -8.68 -20.00
CA ARG A 336 16.74 -7.55 -20.93
C ARG A 336 18.03 -7.70 -21.74
N LEU A 337 19.02 -8.42 -21.23
CA LEU A 337 20.24 -8.75 -21.97
C LEU A 337 19.98 -9.48 -23.29
N ASN A 338 18.98 -10.37 -23.29
CA ASN A 338 18.54 -11.14 -24.47
C ASN A 338 17.07 -11.52 -24.30
N PRO A 339 16.11 -10.77 -24.86
CA PRO A 339 14.68 -11.03 -24.68
C PRO A 339 14.16 -12.36 -25.24
N ALA A 340 14.98 -13.10 -26.02
CA ALA A 340 14.65 -14.45 -26.44
C ALA A 340 14.84 -15.50 -25.33
N GLN A 341 15.56 -15.14 -24.26
CA GLN A 341 15.81 -15.99 -23.10
C GLN A 341 14.76 -15.74 -22.03
N ALA A 342 14.28 -16.81 -21.40
CA ALA A 342 13.35 -16.76 -20.26
C ALA A 342 13.91 -17.49 -19.05
N ILE A 343 13.41 -17.15 -17.85
CA ILE A 343 13.68 -17.91 -16.63
C ILE A 343 13.05 -19.29 -16.78
N ASP A 344 13.88 -20.30 -16.64
CA ASP A 344 13.61 -21.71 -16.90
C ASP A 344 13.97 -22.56 -15.67
N VAL A 345 13.13 -23.54 -15.35
CA VAL A 345 13.48 -24.58 -14.35
C VAL A 345 14.29 -25.66 -15.02
N THR A 346 15.53 -25.85 -14.57
CA THR A 346 16.49 -26.80 -15.12
C THR A 346 15.88 -28.20 -15.28
N ASN A 347 16.10 -28.80 -16.47
CA ASN A 347 15.66 -30.17 -16.80
C ASN A 347 14.14 -30.42 -16.69
N VAL A 348 13.31 -29.37 -16.80
CA VAL A 348 11.84 -29.47 -16.61
C VAL A 348 11.48 -30.13 -15.27
N SER A 349 12.33 -29.99 -14.27
CA SER A 349 12.19 -30.64 -12.97
C SER A 349 10.92 -30.18 -12.23
N ALA A 350 10.26 -31.09 -11.53
CA ALA A 350 9.19 -30.78 -10.58
C ALA A 350 9.66 -30.89 -9.10
N ALA A 351 10.95 -31.15 -8.85
CA ALA A 351 11.49 -31.33 -7.51
C ALA A 351 11.75 -29.99 -6.82
N ASP A 352 11.70 -29.97 -5.48
CA ASP A 352 12.20 -28.87 -4.66
C ASP A 352 13.70 -28.68 -4.89
N ASN A 353 14.15 -27.44 -4.78
CA ASN A 353 15.53 -27.00 -4.99
C ASN A 353 16.07 -27.18 -6.44
N ALA A 354 15.19 -27.47 -7.41
CA ALA A 354 15.63 -27.44 -8.81
C ALA A 354 16.07 -26.01 -9.17
N GLY A 355 17.29 -25.87 -9.70
CA GLY A 355 17.91 -24.60 -10.00
C GLY A 355 17.20 -23.87 -11.13
N LEU A 356 17.29 -22.54 -11.12
CA LEU A 356 16.79 -21.68 -12.21
C LEU A 356 17.93 -21.22 -13.10
N GLN A 357 17.64 -21.17 -14.40
CA GLN A 357 18.58 -20.79 -15.44
C GLN A 357 17.89 -19.91 -16.50
N LEU A 358 18.66 -19.29 -17.37
CA LEU A 358 18.17 -18.76 -18.64
C LEU A 358 18.16 -19.86 -19.68
N TRP A 359 17.09 -19.91 -20.47
CA TRP A 359 16.98 -20.78 -21.63
C TRP A 359 16.15 -20.13 -22.72
N SER A 360 16.49 -20.42 -24.00
CA SER A 360 15.68 -19.96 -25.11
C SER A 360 14.22 -20.38 -24.94
N TYR A 361 13.31 -19.41 -25.01
CA TYR A 361 11.89 -19.68 -24.79
C TYR A 361 11.33 -20.62 -25.86
N SER A 362 10.86 -21.76 -25.44
CA SER A 362 10.27 -22.81 -26.29
C SER A 362 8.76 -23.00 -26.06
N GLY A 363 8.16 -22.28 -25.13
CA GLY A 363 6.77 -22.46 -24.72
C GLY A 363 6.55 -23.58 -23.67
N GLY A 364 7.61 -24.16 -23.14
CA GLY A 364 7.55 -25.19 -22.10
C GLY A 364 6.92 -24.66 -20.81
N ASN A 365 6.16 -25.51 -20.09
CA ASN A 365 5.52 -25.12 -18.84
C ASN A 365 6.52 -24.73 -17.73
N ASN A 366 7.74 -25.29 -17.78
CA ASN A 366 8.85 -24.95 -16.87
C ASN A 366 9.41 -23.53 -17.08
N GLN A 367 9.03 -22.85 -18.16
CA GLN A 367 9.40 -21.48 -18.50
C GLN A 367 8.25 -20.47 -18.26
N GLN A 368 7.14 -20.95 -17.69
CA GLN A 368 5.95 -20.15 -17.49
C GLN A 368 5.63 -20.07 -16.00
N TRP A 369 5.33 -18.85 -15.58
CA TRP A 369 5.15 -18.51 -14.18
C TRP A 369 3.84 -17.75 -13.98
N GLN A 370 3.05 -18.14 -12.97
CA GLN A 370 1.87 -17.38 -12.57
C GLN A 370 2.31 -16.36 -11.54
N PRO A 371 2.25 -15.07 -11.84
CA PRO A 371 2.40 -14.04 -10.82
C PRO A 371 1.16 -14.03 -9.93
N VAL A 372 1.34 -14.21 -8.64
CA VAL A 372 0.28 -14.11 -7.63
C VAL A 372 0.57 -12.88 -6.80
N ASP A 373 -0.34 -11.91 -6.83
CA ASP A 373 -0.20 -10.65 -6.11
C ASP A 373 -0.36 -10.88 -4.60
N GLU A 374 0.62 -10.42 -3.83
CA GLU A 374 0.62 -10.42 -2.36
C GLU A 374 0.25 -9.05 -1.76
N GLY A 375 -0.03 -8.07 -2.63
CA GLY A 375 -0.22 -6.68 -2.24
C GLY A 375 1.08 -5.92 -2.05
N GLY A 376 1.00 -4.58 -2.07
CA GLY A 376 2.17 -3.71 -1.89
C GLY A 376 3.23 -3.80 -2.98
N GLY A 377 2.88 -4.29 -4.18
CA GLY A 377 3.80 -4.49 -5.30
C GLY A 377 4.69 -5.73 -5.15
N TYR A 378 4.35 -6.64 -4.23
CA TYR A 378 5.00 -7.92 -4.06
C TYR A 378 4.22 -9.04 -4.74
N TYR A 379 4.96 -9.98 -5.32
CA TYR A 379 4.44 -11.16 -6.00
C TYR A 379 5.21 -12.39 -5.56
N HIS A 380 4.55 -13.54 -5.49
CA HIS A 380 5.23 -14.81 -5.67
C HIS A 380 4.92 -15.37 -7.05
N PHE A 381 5.87 -16.10 -7.60
CA PHE A 381 5.78 -16.63 -8.96
C PHE A 381 5.68 -18.14 -8.91
N VAL A 382 4.54 -18.68 -9.33
CA VAL A 382 4.26 -20.14 -9.32
C VAL A 382 4.57 -20.74 -10.68
N ASN A 383 5.48 -21.71 -10.71
CA ASN A 383 5.85 -22.39 -11.95
C ASN A 383 4.71 -23.26 -12.49
N ARG A 384 4.40 -23.15 -13.76
CA ARG A 384 3.27 -23.86 -14.41
C ARG A 384 3.46 -25.38 -14.44
N ASN A 385 4.70 -25.86 -14.54
CA ASN A 385 5.02 -27.29 -14.61
C ASN A 385 4.88 -27.99 -13.24
N SER A 386 5.38 -27.34 -12.20
CA SER A 386 5.58 -27.96 -10.89
C SER A 386 4.59 -27.49 -9.81
N GLY A 387 3.93 -26.33 -9.99
CA GLY A 387 3.15 -25.68 -8.97
C GLY A 387 3.99 -25.08 -7.81
N LYS A 388 5.32 -25.01 -7.97
CA LYS A 388 6.25 -24.52 -6.96
C LYS A 388 6.60 -23.06 -7.16
N CYS A 389 7.02 -22.38 -6.09
CA CYS A 389 7.36 -20.97 -6.10
C CYS A 389 8.83 -20.72 -6.45
N LEU A 390 9.10 -19.63 -7.20
CA LEU A 390 10.42 -19.04 -7.33
C LEU A 390 10.96 -18.74 -5.94
N ASN A 391 12.18 -19.15 -5.63
CA ASN A 391 12.67 -19.22 -4.26
C ASN A 391 14.15 -18.83 -4.15
N VAL A 392 14.48 -18.11 -3.07
CA VAL A 392 15.84 -17.92 -2.58
C VAL A 392 16.14 -19.05 -1.60
N PRO A 393 17.04 -19.99 -1.92
CA PRO A 393 17.37 -21.11 -1.04
C PRO A 393 17.80 -20.66 0.37
N GLY A 394 17.18 -21.23 1.39
CA GLY A 394 17.49 -20.93 2.80
C GLY A 394 17.25 -19.47 3.20
N ALA A 395 16.47 -18.70 2.43
CA ALA A 395 16.32 -17.26 2.60
C ALA A 395 17.67 -16.53 2.74
N SER A 396 18.70 -17.00 2.06
CA SER A 396 20.09 -16.52 2.13
C SER A 396 20.16 -15.03 1.84
N ALA A 397 21.03 -14.30 2.57
CA ALA A 397 21.36 -12.91 2.28
C ALA A 397 22.67 -12.74 1.47
N ALA A 398 23.32 -13.85 1.08
CA ALA A 398 24.58 -13.80 0.32
C ALA A 398 24.35 -13.48 -1.16
N ASP A 399 25.34 -12.81 -1.80
CA ASP A 399 25.39 -12.65 -3.24
C ASP A 399 25.70 -13.96 -3.94
N SER A 400 25.38 -14.04 -5.23
CA SER A 400 25.67 -15.15 -6.12
C SER A 400 24.99 -16.49 -5.75
N VAL A 401 23.98 -16.47 -4.88
CA VAL A 401 23.15 -17.65 -4.57
C VAL A 401 22.26 -17.92 -5.77
N GLN A 402 22.37 -19.08 -6.37
CA GLN A 402 21.48 -19.51 -7.45
C GLN A 402 20.07 -19.67 -6.91
N LEU A 403 19.11 -19.10 -7.57
CA LEU A 403 17.69 -19.27 -7.27
C LEU A 403 17.20 -20.65 -7.68
N SER A 404 16.16 -21.11 -7.00
CA SER A 404 15.54 -22.42 -7.25
C SER A 404 14.02 -22.29 -7.29
N GLN A 405 13.32 -23.35 -7.62
CA GLN A 405 11.93 -23.51 -7.22
C GLN A 405 11.84 -24.27 -5.90
N PHE A 406 10.82 -23.98 -5.10
CA PHE A 406 10.54 -24.71 -3.85
C PHE A 406 9.03 -24.70 -3.55
N THR A 407 8.55 -25.70 -2.77
CA THR A 407 7.16 -25.71 -2.31
C THR A 407 6.78 -24.35 -1.73
N CYS A 408 5.66 -23.77 -2.20
CA CYS A 408 5.21 -22.44 -1.77
C CYS A 408 4.90 -22.45 -0.27
N ASN A 409 5.53 -21.56 0.49
CA ASN A 409 5.44 -21.53 1.96
C ASN A 409 5.22 -20.12 2.52
N GLY A 410 5.04 -19.09 1.65
CA GLY A 410 4.77 -17.72 2.06
C GLY A 410 5.94 -16.98 2.72
N SER A 411 7.16 -17.54 2.67
CA SER A 411 8.34 -16.89 3.26
C SER A 411 8.80 -15.68 2.44
N GLY A 412 9.53 -14.75 3.08
CA GLY A 412 10.15 -13.61 2.39
C GLY A 412 11.12 -14.02 1.28
N GLY A 413 11.68 -15.24 1.33
CA GLY A 413 12.52 -15.78 0.27
C GLY A 413 11.77 -16.12 -1.04
N GLN A 414 10.44 -16.17 -0.99
CA GLN A 414 9.57 -16.45 -2.15
C GLN A 414 8.76 -15.24 -2.61
N SER A 415 8.87 -14.12 -1.92
CA SER A 415 8.17 -12.87 -2.22
C SER A 415 9.10 -11.87 -2.89
N PHE A 416 8.67 -11.27 -3.99
CA PHE A 416 9.49 -10.38 -4.82
C PHE A 416 8.72 -9.13 -5.21
N ARG A 417 9.36 -7.98 -5.05
CA ARG A 417 8.83 -6.70 -5.52
C ARG A 417 9.29 -6.43 -6.95
N LEU A 418 8.37 -6.01 -7.80
CA LEU A 418 8.68 -5.51 -9.14
C LEU A 418 8.90 -4.00 -9.08
N THR A 419 10.09 -3.54 -9.46
CA THR A 419 10.44 -2.12 -9.55
C THR A 419 10.64 -1.74 -11.00
N PRO A 420 9.96 -0.72 -11.55
CA PRO A 420 10.22 -0.25 -12.91
C PRO A 420 11.70 0.06 -13.13
N ALA A 421 12.26 -0.35 -14.29
CA ALA A 421 13.69 -0.21 -14.63
C ALA A 421 13.93 0.80 -15.75
#